data_3970a2cff9566f263839b0b03c63f03d
#
_entry.id   3970a2cff9566f263839b0b03c63f03d
#
_cell.length_a   1.000
_cell.length_b   1.000
_cell.length_c   1.000
_cell.angle_alpha   90.00
_cell.angle_beta   90.00
_cell.angle_gamma   90.00
#
_symmetry.space_group_name_H-M   'P 1'
#
loop_
_entity.id
_entity.type
_entity.pdbx_description
1 polymer ?
#
loop_
_entity_poly.entity_id
_entity_poly.type
_entity_poly.pdbx_seq_one_letter_code
_entity_poly.pdbx_strand_id
1 'polypeptide(L)'
;MTYKVFLAWQSQNKKTASYIKNQLDKAAKLLKEQGTTIDVIKSPTQEDAGSPNINEAIWKQIQGVDIFIADLSFVSRVRTSNDNVMYELGIADALLGANRTIILADENTKIEKLAFDINHKRISPINTDNKNFYRTFSEWIIQALEESDKQRFTRRYI
;
A
#
# COMPACT_ATOMS: atom_id res chain seq x y z
N MET A 1 -11.50 -15.56 7.61
CA MET A 1 -10.54 -15.58 6.48
C MET A 1 -9.47 -14.54 6.73
N THR A 2 -8.20 -14.82 6.42
CA THR A 2 -7.12 -13.85 6.60
C THR A 2 -6.72 -13.31 5.23
N TYR A 3 -6.77 -11.99 5.06
CA TYR A 3 -6.38 -11.30 3.84
C TYR A 3 -4.95 -10.82 3.93
N LYS A 4 -4.23 -10.85 2.82
CA LYS A 4 -2.85 -10.39 2.72
C LYS A 4 -2.79 -8.96 2.18
N VAL A 5 -2.10 -8.10 2.89
CA VAL A 5 -1.92 -6.68 2.55
C VAL A 5 -0.45 -6.41 2.34
N PHE A 6 -0.07 -5.92 1.16
CA PHE A 6 1.30 -5.47 0.92
C PHE A 6 1.43 -3.99 1.23
N LEU A 7 2.36 -3.61 2.10
CA LEU A 7 2.69 -2.22 2.39
C LEU A 7 4.03 -1.86 1.75
N ALA A 8 3.98 -1.11 0.66
CA ALA A 8 5.13 -0.46 0.05
C ALA A 8 5.42 0.84 0.79
N TRP A 9 6.44 0.81 1.63
CA TRP A 9 6.81 1.91 2.52
C TRP A 9 8.23 2.38 2.27
N GLN A 10 8.54 3.56 2.74
CA GLN A 10 9.88 4.13 2.68
C GLN A 10 10.32 4.57 4.09
N SER A 11 11.60 4.42 4.37
CA SER A 11 12.18 4.77 5.68
C SER A 11 12.77 6.18 5.74
N GLN A 12 12.87 6.86 4.62
CA GLN A 12 13.54 8.16 4.51
C GLN A 12 12.70 9.33 5.05
N ASN A 13 11.36 9.24 4.94
CA ASN A 13 10.43 10.12 5.63
C ASN A 13 9.87 9.39 6.86
N LYS A 14 10.65 9.39 7.93
CA LYS A 14 10.32 8.63 9.15
C LYS A 14 8.99 9.03 9.79
N LYS A 15 8.63 10.32 9.74
CA LYS A 15 7.38 10.82 10.32
C LYS A 15 6.18 10.18 9.63
N THR A 16 6.12 10.24 8.31
CA THR A 16 5.03 9.70 7.52
C THR A 16 5.00 8.18 7.58
N ALA A 17 6.15 7.51 7.44
CA ALA A 17 6.25 6.06 7.53
C ALA A 17 5.76 5.51 8.86
N SER A 18 6.17 6.12 9.98
CA SER A 18 5.73 5.73 11.33
C SER A 18 4.23 5.99 11.52
N TYR A 19 3.72 7.09 10.98
CA TYR A 19 2.31 7.41 11.05
C TYR A 19 1.47 6.38 10.29
N ILE A 20 1.79 6.10 9.04
CA ILE A 20 1.05 5.11 8.22
C ILE A 20 1.05 3.75 8.90
N LYS A 21 2.21 3.29 9.38
CA LYS A 21 2.33 2.02 10.09
C LYS A 21 1.41 1.99 11.33
N ASN A 22 1.45 3.03 12.16
CA ASN A 22 0.61 3.12 13.36
C ASN A 22 -0.89 3.12 13.02
N GLN A 23 -1.30 3.87 11.99
CA GLN A 23 -2.69 3.91 11.57
C GLN A 23 -3.14 2.59 10.95
N LEU A 24 -2.28 1.90 10.21
CA LEU A 24 -2.57 0.58 9.66
C LEU A 24 -2.71 -0.48 10.78
N ASP A 25 -1.84 -0.45 11.79
CA ASP A 25 -1.94 -1.35 12.95
C ASP A 25 -3.27 -1.15 13.71
N LYS A 26 -3.70 0.10 13.89
CA LYS A 26 -5.00 0.43 14.49
C LYS A 26 -6.18 -0.02 13.61
N ALA A 27 -6.09 0.20 12.30
CA ALA A 27 -7.10 -0.27 11.35
C ALA A 27 -7.21 -1.80 11.38
N ALA A 28 -6.08 -2.52 11.38
CA ALA A 28 -6.05 -3.97 11.48
C ALA A 28 -6.71 -4.50 12.75
N LYS A 29 -6.49 -3.82 13.89
CA LYS A 29 -7.15 -4.15 15.16
C LYS A 29 -8.66 -3.95 15.08
N LEU A 30 -9.10 -2.80 14.56
CA LEU A 30 -10.53 -2.50 14.37
C LEU A 30 -11.19 -3.53 13.44
N LEU A 31 -10.57 -3.87 12.32
CA LEU A 31 -11.07 -4.87 11.39
C LEU A 31 -11.17 -6.26 12.03
N LYS A 32 -10.20 -6.64 12.86
CA LYS A 32 -10.23 -7.92 13.59
C LYS A 32 -11.41 -7.98 14.55
N GLU A 33 -11.72 -6.91 15.26
CA GLU A 33 -12.89 -6.80 16.14
C GLU A 33 -14.21 -6.94 15.35
N GLN A 34 -14.21 -6.58 14.07
CA GLN A 34 -15.33 -6.72 13.13
C GLN A 34 -15.34 -8.07 12.38
N GLY A 35 -14.44 -8.99 12.70
CA GLY A 35 -14.36 -10.32 12.09
C GLY A 35 -13.48 -10.44 10.86
N THR A 36 -12.78 -9.37 10.46
CA THR A 36 -11.87 -9.36 9.31
C THR A 36 -10.41 -9.31 9.77
N THR A 37 -9.63 -10.33 9.44
CA THR A 37 -8.21 -10.38 9.79
C THR A 37 -7.36 -10.03 8.56
N ILE A 38 -6.40 -9.12 8.71
CA ILE A 38 -5.39 -8.80 7.71
C ILE A 38 -3.99 -9.16 8.19
N ASP A 39 -3.17 -9.66 7.28
CA ASP A 39 -1.74 -9.93 7.47
C ASP A 39 -0.93 -8.96 6.60
N VAL A 40 -0.14 -8.11 7.25
CA VAL A 40 0.61 -7.05 6.57
C VAL A 40 2.01 -7.53 6.22
N ILE A 41 2.25 -7.66 4.92
CA ILE A 41 3.55 -8.01 4.35
C ILE A 41 4.25 -6.71 3.94
N LYS A 42 5.50 -6.57 4.34
CA LYS A 42 6.38 -5.47 3.92
C LYS A 42 7.30 -5.93 2.81
N SER A 43 7.72 -4.99 1.98
CA SER A 43 8.78 -5.24 1.01
C SER A 43 10.03 -5.86 1.69
N PRO A 44 10.69 -6.84 1.06
CA PRO A 44 11.95 -7.38 1.57
C PRO A 44 12.94 -6.24 1.80
N THR A 45 13.57 -6.22 2.98
CA THR A 45 14.69 -5.31 3.24
C THR A 45 15.94 -5.84 2.55
N GLN A 46 16.96 -4.99 2.40
CA GLN A 46 18.25 -5.39 1.84
C GLN A 46 18.93 -6.57 2.60
N GLU A 47 18.46 -6.86 3.81
CA GLU A 47 18.95 -7.99 4.62
C GLU A 47 18.53 -9.35 4.05
N ASP A 48 17.48 -9.39 3.22
CA ASP A 48 17.08 -10.59 2.46
C ASP A 48 17.86 -10.75 1.14
N ALA A 49 18.88 -9.96 0.93
CA ALA A 49 19.64 -9.78 -0.32
C ALA A 49 20.55 -10.94 -0.73
N GLY A 50 20.34 -12.12 -0.25
CA GLY A 50 21.00 -13.35 -0.75
C GLY A 50 20.38 -13.90 -2.03
N SER A 51 19.30 -13.32 -2.55
CA SER A 51 18.61 -13.82 -3.75
C SER A 51 19.02 -13.04 -5.00
N PRO A 52 19.55 -13.70 -6.03
CA PRO A 52 19.83 -13.05 -7.32
C PRO A 52 18.57 -12.53 -8.04
N ASN A 53 17.38 -12.84 -7.55
CA ASN A 53 16.09 -12.50 -8.15
C ASN A 53 15.16 -11.71 -7.21
N ILE A 54 15.67 -10.63 -6.59
CA ILE A 54 14.84 -9.73 -5.73
C ILE A 54 13.57 -9.27 -6.47
N ASN A 55 13.69 -8.92 -7.75
CA ASN A 55 12.56 -8.50 -8.57
C ASN A 55 11.49 -9.60 -8.72
N GLU A 56 11.90 -10.84 -8.94
CA GLU A 56 10.97 -11.98 -9.05
C GLU A 56 10.27 -12.25 -7.71
N ALA A 57 10.99 -12.13 -6.59
CA ALA A 57 10.41 -12.27 -5.26
C ALA A 57 9.34 -11.20 -4.99
N ILE A 58 9.59 -9.92 -5.33
CA ILE A 58 8.63 -8.81 -5.21
C ILE A 58 7.39 -9.09 -6.07
N TRP A 59 7.56 -9.50 -7.32
CA TRP A 59 6.45 -9.86 -8.21
C TRP A 59 5.57 -10.95 -7.61
N LYS A 60 6.16 -12.04 -7.13
CA LYS A 60 5.43 -13.15 -6.49
C LYS A 60 4.70 -12.71 -5.24
N GLN A 61 5.32 -11.87 -4.42
CA GLN A 61 4.68 -11.32 -3.22
C GLN A 61 3.47 -10.47 -3.58
N ILE A 62 3.61 -9.51 -4.50
CA ILE A 62 2.51 -8.62 -4.91
C ILE A 62 1.40 -9.41 -5.59
N GLN A 63 1.74 -10.39 -6.42
CA GLN A 63 0.76 -11.27 -7.06
C GLN A 63 -0.08 -12.05 -6.04
N GLY A 64 0.51 -12.39 -4.89
CA GLY A 64 -0.11 -13.22 -3.84
C GLY A 64 -0.92 -12.43 -2.80
N VAL A 65 -1.01 -11.10 -2.89
CA VAL A 65 -1.76 -10.29 -1.91
C VAL A 65 -3.16 -9.92 -2.38
N ASP A 66 -4.00 -9.56 -1.44
CA ASP A 66 -5.37 -9.11 -1.69
C ASP A 66 -5.43 -7.64 -2.05
N ILE A 67 -4.68 -6.82 -1.33
CA ILE A 67 -4.58 -5.39 -1.56
C ILE A 67 -3.12 -4.91 -1.44
N PHE A 68 -2.86 -3.79 -2.09
CA PHE A 68 -1.58 -3.10 -2.07
C PHE A 68 -1.76 -1.67 -1.54
N ILE A 69 -0.88 -1.26 -0.64
CA ILE A 69 -0.86 0.10 -0.07
C ILE A 69 0.50 0.71 -0.36
N ALA A 70 0.52 1.91 -0.94
CA ALA A 70 1.75 2.65 -1.26
C ALA A 70 1.83 3.96 -0.50
N ASP A 71 3.01 4.27 0.03
CA ASP A 71 3.38 5.59 0.55
C ASP A 71 4.19 6.36 -0.50
N LEU A 72 3.56 7.30 -1.17
CA LEU A 72 4.20 8.19 -2.15
C LEU A 72 4.67 9.52 -1.57
N SER A 73 4.67 9.69 -0.26
CA SER A 73 5.18 10.89 0.39
C SER A 73 6.62 11.20 -0.05
N PHE A 74 6.91 12.48 -0.27
CA PHE A 74 8.23 12.88 -0.71
C PHE A 74 9.30 12.54 0.33
N VAL A 75 10.41 12.07 -0.17
CA VAL A 75 11.65 11.94 0.59
C VAL A 75 12.19 13.32 0.88
N SER A 76 12.47 13.60 2.16
CA SER A 76 12.65 14.95 2.69
C SER A 76 13.73 15.82 2.05
N ARG A 77 14.73 15.24 1.38
CA ARG A 77 15.83 16.01 0.76
C ARG A 77 15.67 16.25 -0.73
N VAL A 78 15.04 15.35 -1.47
CA VAL A 78 14.99 15.37 -2.95
C VAL A 78 13.61 15.72 -3.51
N ARG A 79 12.59 15.83 -2.67
CA ARG A 79 11.20 16.13 -3.06
C ARG A 79 10.67 15.24 -4.19
N THR A 80 11.02 13.96 -4.11
CA THR A 80 10.52 12.88 -4.97
C THR A 80 10.04 11.74 -4.10
N SER A 81 9.14 10.92 -4.64
CA SER A 81 8.76 9.66 -3.99
C SER A 81 9.91 8.64 -4.05
N ASN A 82 9.89 7.66 -3.18
CA ASN A 82 10.89 6.60 -3.16
C ASN A 82 10.77 5.73 -4.44
N ASP A 83 11.88 5.52 -5.14
CA ASP A 83 11.90 4.79 -6.41
C ASP A 83 11.47 3.32 -6.26
N ASN A 84 11.78 2.66 -5.15
CA ASN A 84 11.34 1.29 -4.89
C ASN A 84 9.83 1.21 -4.73
N VAL A 85 9.22 2.15 -3.98
CA VAL A 85 7.77 2.24 -3.83
C VAL A 85 7.10 2.50 -5.18
N MET A 86 7.68 3.35 -6.02
CA MET A 86 7.17 3.63 -7.36
C MET A 86 7.22 2.38 -8.26
N TYR A 87 8.31 1.61 -8.20
CA TYR A 87 8.45 0.36 -8.93
C TYR A 87 7.42 -0.69 -8.48
N GLU A 88 7.28 -0.89 -7.17
CA GLU A 88 6.30 -1.81 -6.58
C GLU A 88 4.86 -1.41 -6.92
N LEU A 89 4.56 -0.10 -6.92
CA LEU A 89 3.26 0.42 -7.34
C LEU A 89 2.95 0.10 -8.81
N GLY A 90 3.95 0.21 -9.69
CA GLY A 90 3.78 -0.17 -11.10
C GLY A 90 3.43 -1.65 -11.26
N ILE A 91 4.07 -2.53 -10.50
CA ILE A 91 3.75 -3.97 -10.48
C ILE A 91 2.33 -4.19 -9.94
N ALA A 92 1.97 -3.56 -8.83
CA ALA A 92 0.65 -3.69 -8.23
C ALA A 92 -0.46 -3.21 -9.17
N ASP A 93 -0.25 -2.12 -9.88
CA ASP A 93 -1.20 -1.59 -10.86
C ASP A 93 -1.46 -2.60 -11.99
N ALA A 94 -0.41 -3.24 -12.48
CA ALA A 94 -0.50 -4.26 -13.53
C ALA A 94 -1.18 -5.55 -13.06
N LEU A 95 -0.92 -5.99 -11.84
CA LEU A 95 -1.37 -7.30 -11.33
C LEU A 95 -2.71 -7.24 -10.59
N LEU A 96 -2.95 -6.17 -9.83
CA LEU A 96 -4.11 -6.04 -8.94
C LEU A 96 -5.15 -5.05 -9.46
N GLY A 97 -4.71 -4.05 -10.20
CA GLY A 97 -5.54 -2.95 -10.68
C GLY A 97 -5.83 -1.88 -9.61
N ALA A 98 -6.45 -0.78 -10.05
CA ALA A 98 -6.66 0.40 -9.22
C ALA A 98 -7.56 0.16 -8.00
N ASN A 99 -8.57 -0.70 -8.10
CA ASN A 99 -9.54 -0.91 -7.03
C ASN A 99 -8.99 -1.72 -5.85
N ARG A 100 -7.85 -2.38 -6.03
CA ARG A 100 -7.14 -3.14 -5.00
C ARG A 100 -5.86 -2.43 -4.55
N THR A 101 -5.68 -1.18 -4.94
CA THR A 101 -4.50 -0.38 -4.65
C THR A 101 -4.90 0.90 -3.93
N ILE A 102 -4.36 1.11 -2.72
CA ILE A 102 -4.55 2.32 -1.92
C ILE A 102 -3.24 3.12 -1.97
N ILE A 103 -3.31 4.35 -2.47
CA ILE A 103 -2.15 5.23 -2.60
C ILE A 103 -2.30 6.39 -1.63
N LEU A 104 -1.33 6.52 -0.74
CA LEU A 104 -1.26 7.56 0.28
C LEU A 104 -0.10 8.50 -0.01
N ALA A 105 -0.26 9.76 0.33
CA ALA A 105 0.82 10.73 0.33
C ALA A 105 0.60 11.77 1.43
N ASP A 106 1.68 12.22 2.05
CA ASP A 106 1.64 13.37 2.95
C ASP A 106 1.02 14.57 2.24
N GLU A 107 0.20 15.36 2.94
CA GLU A 107 -0.49 16.52 2.37
C GLU A 107 0.44 17.59 1.78
N ASN A 108 1.73 17.58 2.18
CA ASN A 108 2.75 18.45 1.62
C ASN A 108 3.38 17.88 0.33
N THR A 109 3.02 16.68 -0.09
CA THR A 109 3.49 16.08 -1.34
C THR A 109 2.81 16.78 -2.51
N LYS A 110 3.62 17.35 -3.38
CA LYS A 110 3.13 18.01 -4.60
C LYS A 110 2.82 16.95 -5.66
N ILE A 111 1.57 16.49 -5.69
CA ILE A 111 1.10 15.41 -6.58
C ILE A 111 1.37 15.75 -8.04
N GLU A 112 1.27 17.01 -8.44
CA GLU A 112 1.55 17.48 -9.79
C GLU A 112 3.01 17.30 -10.25
N LYS A 113 3.92 17.04 -9.29
CA LYS A 113 5.33 16.73 -9.58
C LYS A 113 5.63 15.23 -9.70
N LEU A 114 4.66 14.38 -9.43
CA LEU A 114 4.79 12.95 -9.67
C LEU A 114 4.78 12.66 -11.18
N ALA A 115 5.32 11.50 -11.55
CA ALA A 115 5.27 11.05 -12.94
C ALA A 115 3.83 11.09 -13.48
N PHE A 116 3.67 11.42 -14.77
CA PHE A 116 2.37 11.62 -15.42
C PHE A 116 1.36 10.50 -15.14
N ASP A 117 1.78 9.25 -15.30
CA ASP A 117 0.90 8.09 -15.10
C ASP A 117 0.48 7.89 -13.63
N ILE A 118 1.20 8.48 -12.70
CA ILE A 118 0.93 8.41 -11.27
C ILE A 118 0.05 9.56 -10.81
N ASN A 119 0.27 10.78 -11.29
CA ASN A 119 -0.48 11.95 -10.84
C ASN A 119 -1.97 11.92 -11.26
N HIS A 120 -2.32 11.08 -12.23
CA HIS A 120 -3.70 10.81 -12.64
C HIS A 120 -4.41 9.74 -11.78
N LYS A 121 -3.68 9.04 -10.91
CA LYS A 121 -4.28 8.08 -9.98
C LYS A 121 -4.94 8.79 -8.80
N ARG A 122 -5.90 8.12 -8.17
CA ARG A 122 -6.46 8.59 -6.92
C ARG A 122 -5.42 8.43 -5.81
N ILE A 123 -4.79 9.54 -5.43
CA ILE A 123 -3.87 9.62 -4.31
C ILE A 123 -4.61 10.27 -3.14
N SER A 124 -4.64 9.60 -2.00
CA SER A 124 -5.31 10.09 -0.80
C SER A 124 -4.32 10.86 0.08
N PRO A 125 -4.51 12.16 0.29
CA PRO A 125 -3.66 12.95 1.16
C PRO A 125 -3.85 12.52 2.61
N ILE A 126 -2.76 12.43 3.36
CA ILE A 126 -2.77 12.14 4.80
C ILE A 126 -2.19 13.32 5.57
N ASN A 127 -2.88 13.65 6.66
CA ASN A 127 -2.39 14.59 7.67
C ASN A 127 -1.88 13.80 8.88
N THR A 128 -0.59 13.88 9.16
CA THR A 128 0.05 13.13 10.25
C THR A 128 -0.40 13.55 11.65
N ASP A 129 -1.12 14.67 11.78
CA ASP A 129 -1.71 15.11 13.05
C ASP A 129 -3.09 14.48 13.30
N ASN A 130 -3.72 13.88 12.28
CA ASN A 130 -4.99 13.18 12.41
C ASN A 130 -4.82 11.82 13.11
N LYS A 131 -5.08 11.75 14.40
CA LYS A 131 -4.96 10.52 15.20
C LYS A 131 -6.02 9.44 14.90
N ASN A 132 -7.09 9.80 14.21
CA ASN A 132 -8.25 8.96 13.93
C ASN A 132 -8.35 8.50 12.47
N PHE A 133 -7.33 8.75 11.66
CA PHE A 133 -7.30 8.33 10.26
C PHE A 133 -7.53 6.82 10.06
N TYR A 134 -7.14 6.00 11.03
CA TYR A 134 -7.35 4.55 10.98
C TYR A 134 -8.79 4.12 10.74
N ARG A 135 -9.80 4.93 11.10
CA ARG A 135 -11.22 4.65 10.84
C ARG A 135 -11.52 4.71 9.35
N THR A 136 -11.21 5.83 8.72
CA THR A 136 -11.32 5.97 7.25
C THR A 136 -10.44 4.96 6.51
N PHE A 137 -9.26 4.70 7.02
CA PHE A 137 -8.34 3.73 6.44
C PHE A 137 -8.92 2.32 6.47
N SER A 138 -9.56 1.91 7.56
CA SER A 138 -10.25 0.62 7.65
C SER A 138 -11.39 0.48 6.64
N GLU A 139 -12.15 1.55 6.40
CA GLU A 139 -13.21 1.56 5.39
C GLU A 139 -12.63 1.37 3.97
N TRP A 140 -11.53 2.05 3.63
CA TRP A 140 -10.88 1.87 2.34
C TRP A 140 -10.32 0.47 2.16
N ILE A 141 -9.76 -0.10 3.23
CA ILE A 141 -9.28 -1.49 3.23
C ILE A 141 -10.45 -2.45 2.95
N ILE A 142 -11.59 -2.31 3.61
CA ILE A 142 -12.77 -3.14 3.36
C ILE A 142 -13.22 -3.04 1.91
N GLN A 143 -13.34 -1.84 1.35
CA GLN A 143 -13.74 -1.65 -0.06
C GLN A 143 -12.79 -2.36 -1.02
N ALA A 144 -11.49 -2.28 -0.79
CA ALA A 144 -10.49 -2.96 -1.62
C ALA A 144 -10.52 -4.49 -1.45
N LEU A 145 -10.82 -4.99 -0.26
CA LEU A 145 -11.00 -6.43 0.00
C LEU A 145 -12.25 -6.99 -0.67
N GLU A 146 -13.35 -6.25 -0.67
CA GLU A 146 -14.56 -6.63 -1.41
C GLU A 146 -14.29 -6.80 -2.90
N GLU A 147 -13.45 -5.93 -3.47
CA GLU A 147 -13.04 -6.05 -4.87
C GLU A 147 -12.15 -7.29 -5.10
N SER A 148 -11.25 -7.59 -4.17
CA SER A 148 -10.45 -8.82 -4.20
C SER A 148 -11.33 -10.06 -4.20
N ASP A 149 -12.35 -10.09 -3.36
CA ASP A 149 -13.28 -11.21 -3.26
C ASP A 149 -14.11 -11.39 -4.54
N LYS A 150 -14.61 -10.30 -5.15
CA LYS A 150 -15.31 -10.34 -6.44
C LYS A 150 -14.42 -10.96 -7.53
N GLN A 151 -13.15 -10.55 -7.63
CA GLN A 151 -12.22 -11.09 -8.60
C GLN A 151 -11.89 -12.56 -8.37
N ARG A 152 -11.75 -12.98 -7.11
CA ARG A 152 -11.56 -14.39 -6.74
C ARG A 152 -12.77 -15.25 -7.14
N PHE A 153 -13.97 -14.75 -6.90
CA PHE A 153 -15.20 -15.42 -7.27
C PHE A 153 -15.28 -15.60 -8.78
N THR A 154 -15.07 -14.54 -9.55
CA THR A 154 -15.08 -14.58 -11.01
C THR A 154 -14.11 -15.61 -11.57
N ARG A 155 -12.87 -15.69 -11.06
CA ARG A 155 -11.86 -16.66 -11.51
C ARG A 155 -12.22 -18.13 -11.23
N ARG A 156 -13.10 -18.41 -10.28
CA ARG A 156 -13.52 -19.79 -9.96
C ARG A 156 -14.62 -20.31 -10.88
N TYR A 157 -15.32 -19.44 -11.59
CA TYR A 157 -16.49 -19.78 -12.40
C TYR A 157 -16.28 -19.52 -13.91
N ILE A 158 -15.06 -19.15 -14.32
CA ILE A 158 -14.59 -19.10 -15.70
C ILE A 158 -13.57 -20.21 -15.96
#